data_baf2120417bb2b2d49490bfd76412289
#
_entry.id   baf2120417bb2b2d49490bfd76412289
#
_cell.length_a   1.000
_cell.length_b   1.000
_cell.length_c   1.000
_cell.angle_alpha   90.00
_cell.angle_beta   90.00
_cell.angle_gamma   90.00
#
_symmetry.space_group_name_H-M   'P 1'
#
loop_
_entity.id
_entity.type
_entity.pdbx_description
1 polymer ?
#
loop_
_entity_poly.entity_id
_entity_poly.type
_entity_poly.pdbx_seq_one_letter_code
_entity_poly.pdbx_strand_id
1 'polypeptide(L)'
;FLAGGPGQAATQHAVMVDAALREVRKQRHVVLVDQPGTGRSTPLECSDSGDGESVADMDSLDEAALQAVSRRCVDALSRHADLRFYTTTEAIRDLDAVREAIGAGQINLIGVSYGTRVAQQYAGAYPQHTRAIVLDGVAPNGLVVGGEFARRFDDALALQSKACAADAACRARY
;
A
#
# COMPACT_ATOMS: atom_id res chain seq x y z
N PHE A 1 0.45 6.45 10.99
CA PHE A 1 0.49 5.12 10.40
C PHE A 1 0.09 5.19 8.93
N LEU A 2 0.83 4.50 8.07
CA LEU A 2 0.66 4.46 6.62
C LEU A 2 0.36 3.01 6.21
N ALA A 3 -0.81 2.80 5.64
CA ALA A 3 -1.27 1.48 5.21
C ALA A 3 -0.61 1.00 3.91
N GLY A 4 -0.82 -0.27 3.61
CA GLY A 4 -0.30 -0.95 2.43
C GLY A 4 -1.19 -0.84 1.19
N GLY A 5 -1.13 -1.82 0.36
CA GLY A 5 -1.80 -1.91 -0.93
C GLY A 5 -0.84 -1.68 -2.09
N PRO A 6 -0.91 -0.57 -2.84
CA PRO A 6 -1.65 0.69 -2.62
C PRO A 6 -3.18 0.53 -2.57
N GLY A 7 -3.85 1.48 -1.93
CA GLY A 7 -5.32 1.55 -1.89
C GLY A 7 -5.97 1.16 -0.56
N GLN A 8 -5.22 0.65 0.41
CA GLN A 8 -5.78 0.37 1.74
C GLN A 8 -5.93 1.66 2.56
N ALA A 9 -7.07 1.79 3.23
CA ALA A 9 -7.32 2.87 4.17
C ALA A 9 -6.63 2.61 5.52
N ALA A 10 -5.88 3.58 6.02
CA ALA A 10 -5.21 3.47 7.32
C ALA A 10 -6.22 3.29 8.46
N THR A 11 -7.38 3.95 8.38
CA THR A 11 -8.43 3.88 9.39
C THR A 11 -9.05 2.49 9.54
N GLN A 12 -9.02 1.64 8.50
CA GLN A 12 -9.47 0.24 8.57
C GLN A 12 -8.58 -0.61 9.49
N HIS A 13 -7.36 -0.18 9.73
CA HIS A 13 -6.41 -0.86 10.62
C HIS A 13 -6.44 -0.34 12.07
N ALA A 14 -7.40 0.51 12.44
CA ALA A 14 -7.44 1.20 13.73
C ALA A 14 -7.31 0.26 14.93
N VAL A 15 -8.04 -0.86 14.95
CA VAL A 15 -8.02 -1.84 16.05
C VAL A 15 -6.64 -2.50 16.18
N MET A 16 -6.04 -2.91 15.06
CA MET A 16 -4.71 -3.52 15.03
C MET A 16 -3.63 -2.52 15.48
N VAL A 17 -3.67 -1.31 14.94
CA VAL A 17 -2.73 -0.24 15.28
C VAL A 17 -2.85 0.17 16.74
N ASP A 18 -4.07 0.23 17.26
CA ASP A 18 -4.34 0.50 18.69
C ASP A 18 -3.66 -0.53 19.60
N ALA A 19 -3.83 -1.79 19.29
CA ALA A 19 -3.23 -2.88 20.05
C ALA A 19 -1.69 -2.89 19.94
N ALA A 20 -1.15 -2.77 18.72
CA ALA A 20 0.28 -2.81 18.46
C ALA A 20 1.02 -1.61 19.08
N LEU A 21 0.41 -0.44 19.08
CA LEU A 21 1.03 0.81 19.56
C LEU A 21 0.57 1.21 20.96
N ARG A 22 0.00 0.29 21.74
CA ARG A 22 -0.51 0.57 23.10
C ARG A 22 0.49 1.31 23.97
N GLU A 23 1.75 0.91 23.98
CA GLU A 23 2.79 1.54 24.81
C GLU A 23 3.18 2.92 24.26
N VAL A 24 3.24 3.08 22.94
CA VAL A 24 3.52 4.35 22.28
C VAL A 24 2.45 5.39 22.57
N ARG A 25 1.18 4.97 22.59
CA ARG A 25 0.02 5.84 22.86
C ARG A 25 -0.02 6.43 24.28
N LYS A 26 0.71 5.85 25.22
CA LYS A 26 0.83 6.44 26.56
C LYS A 26 1.53 7.80 26.55
N GLN A 27 2.32 8.10 25.54
CA GLN A 27 3.15 9.31 25.46
C GLN A 27 3.06 10.06 24.13
N ARG A 28 2.35 9.51 23.14
CA ARG A 28 2.26 10.09 21.80
C ARG A 28 0.89 9.87 21.19
N HIS A 29 0.44 10.83 20.43
CA HIS A 29 -0.72 10.65 19.57
C HIS A 29 -0.37 9.71 18.41
N VAL A 30 -1.30 8.82 18.07
CA VAL A 30 -1.24 7.99 16.87
C VAL A 30 -2.30 8.49 15.90
N VAL A 31 -1.85 8.89 14.72
CA VAL A 31 -2.70 9.44 13.66
C VAL A 31 -2.79 8.43 12.53
N LEU A 32 -4.00 8.16 12.08
CA LEU A 32 -4.29 7.34 10.92
C LEU A 32 -4.81 8.26 9.82
N VAL A 33 -4.08 8.31 8.70
CA VAL A 33 -4.44 9.18 7.57
C VAL A 33 -4.78 8.28 6.39
N ASP A 34 -6.03 8.33 5.96
CA ASP A 34 -6.42 7.72 4.70
C ASP A 34 -5.87 8.58 3.56
N GLN A 35 -5.07 7.98 2.70
CA GLN A 35 -4.53 8.69 1.54
C GLN A 35 -5.68 9.06 0.57
N PRO A 36 -5.54 10.15 -0.21
CA PRO A 36 -6.52 10.49 -1.24
C PRO A 36 -6.85 9.27 -2.12
N GLY A 37 -8.12 9.05 -2.38
CA GLY A 37 -8.63 7.89 -3.12
C GLY A 37 -8.91 6.66 -2.27
N THR A 38 -8.67 6.71 -0.93
CA THR A 38 -8.88 5.57 -0.04
C THR A 38 -9.82 5.90 1.12
N GLY A 39 -10.49 4.90 1.66
CA GLY A 39 -11.27 4.98 2.87
C GLY A 39 -12.29 6.11 2.86
N ARG A 40 -12.09 7.11 3.73
CA ARG A 40 -12.97 8.28 3.86
C ARG A 40 -12.40 9.54 3.19
N SER A 41 -11.24 9.43 2.55
CA SER A 41 -10.55 10.51 1.84
C SER A 41 -10.82 10.42 0.34
N THR A 42 -11.99 10.92 -0.10
CA THR A 42 -12.41 10.95 -1.51
C THR A 42 -12.16 9.61 -2.22
N PRO A 43 -12.84 8.52 -1.79
CA PRO A 43 -12.55 7.19 -2.31
C PRO A 43 -12.73 7.12 -3.83
N LEU A 44 -11.79 6.46 -4.50
CA LEU A 44 -11.88 6.13 -5.92
C LEU A 44 -12.41 4.71 -6.05
N GLU A 45 -13.71 4.57 -6.21
CA GLU A 45 -14.38 3.29 -6.36
C GLU A 45 -15.03 3.18 -7.73
N CYS A 46 -14.71 2.12 -8.44
CA CYS A 46 -15.35 1.80 -9.73
C CYS A 46 -16.62 0.97 -9.47
N SER A 47 -17.66 1.62 -8.95
CA SER A 47 -18.95 0.99 -8.67
C SER A 47 -19.86 0.82 -9.91
N ASP A 48 -19.45 1.39 -11.05
CA ASP A 48 -20.25 1.40 -12.28
C ASP A 48 -19.94 0.24 -13.26
N SER A 49 -19.38 -0.85 -12.78
CA SER A 49 -19.55 -2.12 -13.49
C SER A 49 -21.00 -2.56 -13.27
N GLY A 50 -21.91 -2.02 -14.09
CA GLY A 50 -23.37 -2.26 -14.04
C GLY A 50 -23.78 -3.71 -14.19
N ASP A 51 -22.87 -4.64 -14.17
CA ASP A 51 -23.06 -6.08 -14.36
C ASP A 51 -22.60 -6.90 -13.14
N GLY A 52 -22.29 -6.28 -11.99
CA GLY A 52 -22.03 -7.01 -10.75
C GLY A 52 -20.79 -7.91 -10.76
N GLU A 53 -19.87 -7.66 -11.68
CA GLU A 53 -18.58 -8.41 -11.74
C GLU A 53 -17.76 -8.11 -10.48
N SER A 54 -17.68 -9.11 -9.63
CA SER A 54 -16.84 -9.06 -8.43
C SER A 54 -15.36 -9.16 -8.81
N VAL A 55 -14.47 -8.72 -7.90
CA VAL A 55 -13.01 -8.88 -8.09
C VAL A 55 -12.62 -10.35 -8.34
N ALA A 56 -13.42 -11.30 -7.85
CA ALA A 56 -13.22 -12.74 -8.08
C ALA A 56 -13.41 -13.15 -9.56
N ASP A 57 -14.19 -12.38 -10.31
CA ASP A 57 -14.43 -12.67 -11.73
C ASP A 57 -13.33 -12.09 -12.63
N MET A 58 -12.53 -11.14 -12.12
CA MET A 58 -11.45 -10.52 -12.89
C MET A 58 -10.31 -11.48 -13.25
N ASP A 59 -10.07 -12.50 -12.42
CA ASP A 59 -9.05 -13.54 -12.70
C ASP A 59 -9.42 -14.44 -13.91
N SER A 60 -10.69 -14.43 -14.33
CA SER A 60 -11.19 -15.18 -15.47
C SER A 60 -11.22 -14.39 -16.78
N LEU A 61 -10.93 -13.06 -16.72
CA LEU A 61 -10.97 -12.18 -17.89
C LEU A 61 -9.70 -12.34 -18.73
N ASP A 62 -9.87 -12.34 -20.05
CA ASP A 62 -8.75 -12.16 -20.95
C ASP A 62 -8.20 -10.72 -20.92
N GLU A 63 -7.04 -10.51 -21.51
CA GLU A 63 -6.36 -9.21 -21.51
C GLU A 63 -7.22 -8.09 -22.12
N ALA A 64 -7.97 -8.38 -23.16
CA ALA A 64 -8.81 -7.38 -23.84
C ALA A 64 -10.00 -6.96 -22.97
N ALA A 65 -10.63 -7.92 -22.30
CA ALA A 65 -11.72 -7.68 -21.37
C ALA A 65 -11.23 -6.88 -20.15
N LEU A 66 -10.06 -7.25 -19.59
CA LEU A 66 -9.45 -6.53 -18.47
C LEU A 66 -9.10 -5.08 -18.83
N GLN A 67 -8.56 -4.85 -20.03
CA GLN A 67 -8.32 -3.50 -20.53
C GLN A 67 -9.62 -2.71 -20.70
N ALA A 68 -10.69 -3.33 -21.20
CA ALA A 68 -11.98 -2.67 -21.36
C ALA A 68 -12.60 -2.26 -20.00
N VAL A 69 -12.56 -3.13 -19.01
CA VAL A 69 -13.00 -2.84 -17.62
C VAL A 69 -12.19 -1.67 -17.06
N SER A 70 -10.86 -1.73 -17.19
CA SER A 70 -9.96 -0.67 -16.69
C SER A 70 -10.25 0.69 -17.34
N ARG A 71 -10.49 0.73 -18.66
CA ARG A 71 -10.86 1.98 -19.37
C ARG A 71 -12.19 2.55 -18.88
N ARG A 72 -13.22 1.70 -18.77
CA ARG A 72 -14.52 2.15 -18.23
C ARG A 72 -14.37 2.75 -16.83
N CYS A 73 -13.57 2.11 -15.98
CA CYS A 73 -13.28 2.60 -14.64
C CYS A 73 -12.60 3.99 -14.69
N VAL A 74 -11.53 4.13 -15.47
CA VAL A 74 -10.83 5.41 -15.62
C VAL A 74 -11.76 6.50 -16.15
N ASP A 75 -12.59 6.19 -17.15
CA ASP A 75 -13.55 7.14 -17.74
C ASP A 75 -14.63 7.56 -16.71
N ALA A 76 -15.10 6.64 -15.89
CA ALA A 76 -16.06 6.94 -14.83
C ALA A 76 -15.45 7.84 -13.75
N LEU A 77 -14.28 7.49 -13.23
CA LEU A 77 -13.58 8.26 -12.20
C LEU A 77 -13.16 9.65 -12.69
N SER A 78 -12.72 9.77 -13.95
CA SER A 78 -12.26 11.03 -14.55
C SER A 78 -13.36 12.10 -14.66
N ARG A 79 -14.64 11.72 -14.51
CA ARG A 79 -15.75 12.69 -14.46
C ARG A 79 -15.84 13.42 -13.11
N HIS A 80 -15.25 12.85 -12.06
CA HIS A 80 -15.39 13.35 -10.69
C HIS A 80 -14.06 13.72 -10.05
N ALA A 81 -12.93 13.21 -10.60
CA ALA A 81 -11.61 13.41 -10.06
C ALA A 81 -10.55 13.53 -11.17
N ASP A 82 -9.56 14.34 -10.95
CA ASP A 82 -8.36 14.36 -11.79
C ASP A 82 -7.37 13.31 -11.27
N LEU A 83 -7.33 12.15 -11.91
CA LEU A 83 -6.54 11.00 -11.48
C LEU A 83 -5.03 11.26 -11.43
N ARG A 84 -4.55 12.35 -12.06
CA ARG A 84 -3.13 12.74 -12.02
C ARG A 84 -2.65 13.15 -10.63
N PHE A 85 -3.57 13.51 -9.75
CA PHE A 85 -3.28 13.93 -8.37
C PHE A 85 -3.36 12.79 -7.34
N TYR A 86 -3.61 11.54 -7.78
CA TYR A 86 -3.65 10.37 -6.89
C TYR A 86 -2.35 9.57 -6.93
N THR A 87 -1.24 10.28 -6.85
CA THR A 87 0.11 9.70 -6.85
C THR A 87 0.72 9.70 -5.46
N THR A 88 1.77 8.89 -5.25
CA THR A 88 2.54 8.92 -4.00
C THR A 88 3.12 10.31 -3.71
N THR A 89 3.53 11.04 -4.74
CA THR A 89 4.05 12.41 -4.60
C THR A 89 3.02 13.36 -4.03
N GLU A 90 1.77 13.28 -4.48
CA GLU A 90 0.70 14.11 -3.92
C GLU A 90 0.33 13.64 -2.51
N ALA A 91 0.26 12.32 -2.28
CA ALA A 91 -0.03 11.78 -0.95
C ALA A 91 0.97 12.23 0.13
N ILE A 92 2.27 12.38 -0.20
CA ILE A 92 3.24 12.92 0.77
C ILE A 92 3.10 14.42 1.02
N ARG A 93 2.60 15.19 0.05
CA ARG A 93 2.27 16.61 0.24
C ARG A 93 1.08 16.77 1.17
N ASP A 94 0.04 15.98 0.95
CA ASP A 94 -1.15 15.96 1.82
C ASP A 94 -0.79 15.53 3.24
N LEU A 95 0.10 14.54 3.38
CA LEU A 95 0.58 14.10 4.68
C LEU A 95 1.34 15.22 5.42
N ASP A 96 2.13 16.03 4.72
CA ASP A 96 2.79 17.19 5.34
C ASP A 96 1.80 18.28 5.73
N ALA A 97 0.77 18.52 4.92
CA ALA A 97 -0.32 19.42 5.26
C ALA A 97 -1.09 18.94 6.51
N VAL A 98 -1.33 17.62 6.63
CA VAL A 98 -1.93 17.05 7.87
C VAL A 98 -1.01 17.25 9.05
N ARG A 99 0.30 17.01 8.93
CA ARG A 99 1.29 17.31 10.00
C ARG A 99 1.19 18.76 10.47
N GLU A 100 1.14 19.70 9.52
CA GLU A 100 1.02 21.12 9.82
C GLU A 100 -0.31 21.43 10.51
N ALA A 101 -1.42 20.91 10.00
CA ALA A 101 -2.75 21.14 10.54
C ALA A 101 -2.92 20.65 11.99
N ILE A 102 -2.22 19.58 12.38
CA ILE A 102 -2.20 19.10 13.77
C ILE A 102 -1.13 19.79 14.65
N GLY A 103 -0.40 20.76 14.12
CA GLY A 103 0.62 21.53 14.85
C GLY A 103 1.88 20.73 15.17
N ALA A 104 2.18 19.64 14.47
CA ALA A 104 3.36 18.84 14.73
C ALA A 104 4.59 19.38 14.00
N GLY A 105 5.67 19.73 14.72
CA GLY A 105 6.95 20.12 14.11
C GLY A 105 7.61 18.97 13.36
N GLN A 106 7.60 17.79 13.96
CA GLN A 106 8.12 16.54 13.36
C GLN A 106 7.18 15.38 13.67
N ILE A 107 7.13 14.40 12.75
CA ILE A 107 6.37 13.16 12.92
C ILE A 107 7.25 11.93 12.86
N ASN A 108 6.82 10.85 13.53
CA ASN A 108 7.34 9.51 13.30
C ASN A 108 6.41 8.83 12.29
N LEU A 109 6.98 8.13 11.33
CA LEU A 109 6.24 7.40 10.31
C LEU A 109 6.36 5.91 10.56
N ILE A 110 5.25 5.22 10.55
CA ILE A 110 5.19 3.74 10.56
C ILE A 110 4.51 3.36 9.26
N GLY A 111 5.26 2.78 8.34
CA GLY A 111 4.75 2.30 7.05
C GLY A 111 4.74 0.79 6.99
N VAL A 112 3.66 0.22 6.45
CA VAL A 112 3.52 -1.22 6.20
C VAL A 112 3.38 -1.44 4.69
N SER A 113 4.15 -2.40 4.13
CA SER A 113 4.09 -2.76 2.70
C SER A 113 4.27 -1.51 1.80
N TYR A 114 3.30 -1.15 0.94
CA TYR A 114 3.35 0.09 0.15
C TYR A 114 3.52 1.35 1.03
N GLY A 115 2.95 1.38 2.23
CA GLY A 115 3.14 2.49 3.18
C GLY A 115 4.62 2.75 3.54
N THR A 116 5.49 1.76 3.39
CA THR A 116 6.94 1.94 3.57
C THR A 116 7.54 2.80 2.45
N ARG A 117 7.05 2.69 1.22
CA ARG A 117 7.44 3.56 0.09
C ARG A 117 7.02 5.00 0.36
N VAL A 118 5.80 5.21 0.83
CA VAL A 118 5.30 6.54 1.22
C VAL A 118 6.18 7.15 2.32
N ALA A 119 6.50 6.37 3.37
CA ALA A 119 7.38 6.82 4.45
C ALA A 119 8.78 7.21 3.96
N GLN A 120 9.38 6.42 3.07
CA GLN A 120 10.69 6.72 2.49
C GLN A 120 10.66 7.99 1.63
N GLN A 121 9.63 8.15 0.79
CA GLN A 121 9.50 9.34 -0.05
C GLN A 121 9.23 10.59 0.79
N TYR A 122 8.38 10.49 1.81
CA TYR A 122 8.14 11.60 2.73
C TYR A 122 9.43 12.01 3.46
N ALA A 123 10.18 11.07 4.01
CA ALA A 123 11.43 11.36 4.71
C ALA A 123 12.49 11.99 3.78
N GLY A 124 12.51 11.60 2.50
CA GLY A 124 13.36 12.21 1.49
C GLY A 124 12.95 13.63 1.11
N ALA A 125 11.65 13.90 0.98
CA ALA A 125 11.12 15.21 0.61
C ALA A 125 11.09 16.20 1.80
N TYR A 126 10.83 15.71 3.01
CA TYR A 126 10.66 16.51 4.24
C TYR A 126 11.55 16.00 5.39
N PRO A 127 12.89 15.96 5.22
CA PRO A 127 13.79 15.43 6.23
C PRO A 127 13.71 16.20 7.56
N GLN A 128 13.48 17.53 7.50
CA GLN A 128 13.33 18.37 8.66
C GLN A 128 12.02 18.13 9.45
N HIS A 129 11.00 17.56 8.81
CA HIS A 129 9.70 17.22 9.43
C HIS A 129 9.64 15.75 9.87
N THR A 130 10.66 14.97 9.53
CA THR A 130 10.73 13.55 9.87
C THR A 130 11.62 13.34 11.09
N ARG A 131 11.09 12.74 12.14
CA ARG A 131 11.87 12.38 13.33
C ARG A 131 12.43 10.96 13.24
N ALA A 132 11.61 10.00 12.86
CA ALA A 132 12.00 8.59 12.69
C ALA A 132 11.03 7.89 11.73
N ILE A 133 11.51 6.83 11.09
CA ILE A 133 10.69 5.95 10.25
C ILE A 133 10.83 4.50 10.72
N VAL A 134 9.72 3.78 10.72
CA VAL A 134 9.65 2.33 10.92
C VAL A 134 9.04 1.72 9.67
N LEU A 135 9.72 0.76 9.09
CA LEU A 135 9.35 0.13 7.83
C LEU A 135 9.11 -1.36 8.04
N ASP A 136 7.88 -1.79 7.84
CA ASP A 136 7.46 -3.18 7.96
C ASP A 136 7.06 -3.74 6.58
N GLY A 137 7.73 -4.82 6.12
CA GLY A 137 7.53 -5.36 4.78
C GLY A 137 7.97 -4.37 3.69
N VAL A 138 9.24 -4.00 3.68
CA VAL A 138 9.79 -2.89 2.89
C VAL A 138 9.56 -3.03 1.39
N ALA A 139 8.87 -2.06 0.80
CA ALA A 139 8.80 -1.83 -0.65
C ALA A 139 9.74 -0.66 -1.02
N PRO A 140 10.97 -0.94 -1.48
CA PRO A 140 11.92 0.12 -1.82
C PRO A 140 11.44 0.97 -3.00
N ASN A 141 11.89 2.23 -3.05
CA ASN A 141 11.45 3.18 -4.09
C ASN A 141 11.78 2.71 -5.52
N GLY A 142 12.87 1.96 -5.70
CA GLY A 142 13.27 1.41 -7.00
C GLY A 142 12.51 0.14 -7.43
N LEU A 143 11.66 -0.43 -6.57
CA LEU A 143 10.88 -1.62 -6.90
C LEU A 143 9.75 -1.27 -7.86
N VAL A 144 9.70 -1.95 -9.00
CA VAL A 144 8.52 -1.96 -9.87
C VAL A 144 7.54 -2.99 -9.31
N VAL A 145 6.44 -2.50 -8.72
CA VAL A 145 5.42 -3.37 -8.13
C VAL A 145 4.80 -4.26 -9.21
N GLY A 146 4.80 -5.57 -8.98
CA GLY A 146 4.34 -6.56 -9.95
C GLY A 146 5.40 -7.01 -10.96
N GLY A 147 6.36 -6.17 -11.31
CA GLY A 147 7.35 -6.47 -12.36
C GLY A 147 8.32 -7.63 -12.06
N GLU A 148 8.46 -7.99 -10.80
CA GLU A 148 9.38 -9.05 -10.38
C GLU A 148 8.67 -10.27 -9.75
N PHE A 149 7.33 -10.28 -9.66
CA PHE A 149 6.60 -11.30 -8.90
C PHE A 149 6.86 -12.72 -9.44
N ALA A 150 6.79 -12.92 -10.76
CA ALA A 150 7.05 -14.21 -11.37
C ALA A 150 8.48 -14.70 -11.07
N ARG A 151 9.47 -13.86 -11.28
CA ARG A 151 10.88 -14.19 -10.99
C ARG A 151 11.10 -14.50 -9.51
N ARG A 152 10.53 -13.71 -8.61
CA ARG A 152 10.65 -13.94 -7.16
C ARG A 152 9.96 -15.22 -6.71
N PHE A 153 8.86 -15.59 -7.36
CA PHE A 153 8.23 -16.89 -7.14
C PHE A 153 9.14 -18.03 -7.55
N ASP A 154 9.72 -17.98 -8.76
CA ASP A 154 10.66 -18.97 -9.25
C ASP A 154 11.89 -19.11 -8.34
N ASP A 155 12.48 -17.99 -7.91
CA ASP A 155 13.59 -17.98 -6.98
C ASP A 155 13.23 -18.64 -5.63
N ALA A 156 12.04 -18.34 -5.10
CA ALA A 156 11.57 -18.92 -3.85
C ALA A 156 11.34 -20.43 -3.99
N LEU A 157 10.75 -20.88 -5.10
CA LEU A 157 10.55 -22.29 -5.41
C LEU A 157 11.88 -23.03 -5.54
N ALA A 158 12.86 -22.44 -6.23
CA ALA A 158 14.20 -23.00 -6.35
C ALA A 158 14.90 -23.15 -4.99
N LEU A 159 14.76 -22.15 -4.09
CA LEU A 159 15.29 -22.24 -2.73
C LEU A 159 14.63 -23.35 -1.92
N GLN A 160 13.31 -23.51 -1.99
CA GLN A 160 12.58 -24.60 -1.33
C GLN A 160 12.99 -25.96 -1.87
N SER A 161 13.10 -26.10 -3.18
CA SER A 161 13.56 -27.35 -3.82
C SER A 161 14.97 -27.72 -3.39
N LYS A 162 15.88 -26.73 -3.32
CA LYS A 162 17.25 -26.94 -2.84
C LYS A 162 17.28 -27.33 -1.36
N ALA A 163 16.47 -26.69 -0.52
CA ALA A 163 16.37 -27.03 0.89
C ALA A 163 15.83 -28.47 1.08
N CYS A 164 14.81 -28.85 0.32
CA CYS A 164 14.27 -30.19 0.34
C CYS A 164 15.30 -31.23 -0.13
N ALA A 165 16.03 -30.95 -1.21
CA ALA A 165 17.08 -31.84 -1.71
C ALA A 165 18.24 -32.04 -0.71
N ALA A 166 18.49 -31.10 0.19
CA ALA A 166 19.47 -31.20 1.25
C ALA A 166 18.97 -32.00 2.47
N ASP A 167 17.67 -32.11 2.66
CA ASP A 167 17.03 -32.83 3.77
C ASP A 167 16.64 -34.25 3.34
N ALA A 168 17.17 -35.27 4.04
CA ALA A 168 16.94 -36.67 3.69
C ALA A 168 15.45 -37.09 3.84
N ALA A 169 14.74 -36.55 4.84
CA ALA A 169 13.33 -36.87 5.05
C ALA A 169 12.43 -36.24 3.98
N CYS A 170 12.75 -35.02 3.57
CA CYS A 170 12.06 -34.33 2.49
C CYS A 170 12.26 -35.06 1.16
N ARG A 171 13.52 -35.40 0.79
CA ARG A 171 13.85 -36.16 -0.43
C ARG A 171 13.18 -37.52 -0.52
N ALA A 172 12.93 -38.15 0.62
CA ALA A 172 12.26 -39.46 0.64
C ALA A 172 10.75 -39.35 0.41
N ARG A 173 10.18 -38.15 0.54
CA ARG A 173 8.74 -37.93 0.42
C ARG A 173 8.35 -37.26 -0.92
N TYR A 174 9.24 -36.52 -1.54
CA TYR A 174 9.06 -35.74 -2.77
C TYR A 174 10.20 -36.01 -3.76
#